data_ae29f0a2c460d36d98625dc2a184d136
#
_entry.id   ae29f0a2c460d36d98625dc2a184d136
#
_cell.length_a   1.000
_cell.length_b   1.000
_cell.length_c   1.000
_cell.angle_alpha   90.00
_cell.angle_beta   90.00
_cell.angle_gamma   90.00
#
_symmetry.space_group_name_H-M   'P 1'
#
loop_
_entity.id
_entity.type
_entity.pdbx_description
1 polymer ?
#
loop_
_entity_poly.entity_id
_entity_poly.type
_entity_poly.pdbx_seq_one_letter_code
_entity_poly.pdbx_strand_id
1 'polypeptide(L)'
;MSDGELRKQFRAHLPAVHWSSIESGLTEPGVPDLNGCYDGVDFWVENKKTKAWAVQVQPVQIGWHLRHAKEGGRTFFAIRRMAKVGPRKVAADDLYIVYGRHVRRLSEEGLQRCPIIASFSGGPARWNWPIIVSIFTGAWDGEVGG
;
A
#
# COMPACT_ATOMS: atom_id res chain seq x y z
N MET A 1 -2.12 5.54 -10.48
CA MET A 1 -2.00 6.94 -10.05
C MET A 1 -1.60 6.98 -8.59
N SER A 2 -0.65 7.83 -8.25
CA SER A 2 -0.22 8.00 -6.86
C SER A 2 -1.29 8.71 -6.03
N ASP A 3 -1.35 8.44 -4.73
CA ASP A 3 -2.34 9.06 -3.85
C ASP A 3 -1.63 9.87 -2.74
N GLY A 4 -1.48 11.18 -2.98
CA GLY A 4 -0.92 12.10 -1.99
C GLY A 4 -1.78 12.22 -0.73
N GLU A 5 -3.10 12.04 -0.84
CA GLU A 5 -3.99 12.06 0.31
C GLU A 5 -3.76 10.85 1.21
N LEU A 6 -3.49 9.67 0.63
CA LEU A 6 -3.20 8.48 1.42
C LEU A 6 -1.92 8.64 2.22
N ARG A 7 -0.87 9.27 1.65
CA ARG A 7 0.35 9.57 2.39
C ARG A 7 0.07 10.45 3.61
N LYS A 8 -0.82 11.43 3.48
CA LYS A 8 -1.23 12.28 4.61
C LYS A 8 -1.91 11.47 5.70
N GLN A 9 -2.73 10.49 5.33
CA GLN A 9 -3.39 9.62 6.29
C GLN A 9 -2.38 8.77 7.07
N PHE A 10 -1.37 8.23 6.39
CA PHE A 10 -0.31 7.48 7.07
C PHE A 10 0.41 8.36 8.10
N ARG A 11 0.78 9.58 7.72
CA ARG A 11 1.45 10.51 8.63
C ARG A 11 0.58 10.89 9.82
N ALA A 12 -0.71 11.11 9.58
CA ALA A 12 -1.64 11.55 10.62
C ALA A 12 -1.94 10.44 11.63
N HIS A 13 -2.12 9.21 11.14
CA HIS A 13 -2.52 8.10 11.99
C HIS A 13 -1.35 7.29 12.56
N LEU A 14 -0.18 7.39 11.97
CA LEU A 14 1.04 6.71 12.42
C LEU A 14 2.16 7.72 12.63
N PRO A 15 1.98 8.66 13.59
CA PRO A 15 2.97 9.72 13.80
C PRO A 15 4.29 9.24 14.41
N ALA A 16 4.31 8.05 15.00
CA ALA A 16 5.54 7.47 15.57
C ALA A 16 6.49 6.92 14.51
N VAL A 17 6.01 6.68 13.30
CA VAL A 17 6.85 6.24 12.18
C VAL A 17 7.63 7.43 11.63
N HIS A 18 8.90 7.23 11.36
CA HIS A 18 9.68 8.23 10.63
C HIS A 18 9.40 8.09 9.14
N TRP A 19 8.63 8.99 8.60
CA TRP A 19 8.22 8.99 7.20
C TRP A 19 9.08 9.91 6.36
N SER A 20 9.42 9.46 5.15
CA SER A 20 10.08 10.29 4.15
C SER A 20 9.31 10.18 2.83
N SER A 21 8.90 11.31 2.30
CA SER A 21 8.25 11.37 0.99
C SER A 21 9.30 11.45 -0.10
N ILE A 22 9.12 10.70 -1.15
CA ILE A 22 10.05 10.63 -2.27
C ILE A 22 9.41 11.31 -3.47
N GLU A 23 10.08 12.32 -4.00
CA GLU A 23 9.58 13.04 -5.17
C GLU A 23 10.08 12.38 -6.46
N SER A 24 9.15 12.05 -7.34
CA SER A 24 9.42 11.28 -8.54
C SER A 24 10.38 11.93 -9.53
N GLY A 25 10.48 13.24 -9.53
CA GLY A 25 11.37 13.94 -10.44
C GLY A 25 12.83 13.98 -10.01
N LEU A 26 13.15 13.57 -8.79
CA LEU A 26 14.47 13.72 -8.18
C LEU A 26 15.15 12.40 -7.87
N THR A 27 14.52 11.28 -8.17
CA THR A 27 15.02 9.97 -7.85
C THR A 27 14.99 9.05 -9.06
N GLU A 28 15.54 7.84 -8.88
CA GLU A 28 15.47 6.81 -9.89
C GLU A 28 14.01 6.45 -10.19
N PRO A 29 13.65 6.23 -11.48
CA PRO A 29 12.27 5.85 -11.83
C PRO A 29 11.81 4.58 -11.12
N GLY A 30 10.57 4.59 -10.69
CA GLY A 30 9.95 3.42 -10.06
C GLY A 30 10.10 3.33 -8.56
N VAL A 31 10.92 4.19 -7.95
CA VAL A 31 11.05 4.23 -6.48
C VAL A 31 9.69 4.57 -5.86
N PRO A 32 9.25 3.84 -4.82
CA PRO A 32 7.98 4.15 -4.16
C PRO A 32 7.95 5.56 -3.58
N ASP A 33 6.77 6.12 -3.48
CA ASP A 33 6.59 7.50 -3.07
C ASP A 33 6.76 7.76 -1.57
N LEU A 34 6.85 6.71 -0.75
CA LEU A 34 6.94 6.85 0.69
C LEU A 34 7.89 5.81 1.28
N ASN A 35 8.77 6.26 2.16
CA ASN A 35 9.61 5.41 2.98
C ASN A 35 9.22 5.60 4.44
N GLY A 36 9.16 4.52 5.19
CA GLY A 36 8.93 4.54 6.62
C GLY A 36 10.02 3.80 7.38
N CYS A 37 10.31 4.27 8.57
CA CYS A 37 11.21 3.59 9.49
C CYS A 37 10.57 3.58 10.87
N TYR A 38 10.41 2.41 11.44
CA TYR A 38 9.77 2.24 12.73
C TYR A 38 10.30 1.00 13.43
N ASP A 39 10.64 1.13 14.70
CA ASP A 39 11.12 0.01 15.53
C ASP A 39 12.28 -0.75 14.87
N GLY A 40 13.21 0.01 14.28
CA GLY A 40 14.39 -0.56 13.63
C GLY A 40 14.14 -1.18 12.26
N VAL A 41 12.94 -1.03 11.71
CA VAL A 41 12.60 -1.63 10.41
C VAL A 41 12.31 -0.54 9.39
N ASP A 42 13.00 -0.61 8.26
CA ASP A 42 12.73 0.22 7.09
C ASP A 42 11.78 -0.48 6.14
N PHE A 43 10.87 0.28 5.55
CA PHE A 43 9.95 -0.24 4.54
C PHE A 43 9.58 0.85 3.54
N TRP A 44 9.09 0.40 2.38
CA TRP A 44 8.72 1.27 1.28
C TRP A 44 7.28 1.02 0.89
N VAL A 45 6.55 2.09 0.63
CA VAL A 45 5.13 2.00 0.28
C VAL A 45 4.84 2.83 -0.96
N GLU A 46 4.30 2.20 -1.98
CA GLU A 46 3.74 2.89 -3.13
C GLU A 46 2.24 3.07 -2.90
N ASN A 47 1.79 4.32 -2.87
CA ASN A 47 0.40 4.65 -2.59
C ASN A 47 -0.36 4.80 -3.89
N LYS A 48 -1.48 4.11 -4.01
CA LYS A 48 -2.35 4.12 -5.18
C LYS A 48 -3.78 4.42 -4.77
N LYS A 49 -4.52 4.99 -5.70
CA LYS A 49 -5.94 5.27 -5.54
C LYS A 49 -6.68 4.74 -6.76
N THR A 50 -7.81 4.10 -6.54
CA THR A 50 -8.62 3.56 -7.64
C THR A 50 -10.11 3.58 -7.27
N LYS A 51 -10.96 3.55 -8.29
CA LYS A 51 -12.39 3.32 -8.13
C LYS A 51 -12.76 1.90 -8.50
N ALA A 52 -12.02 1.30 -9.42
CA ALA A 52 -12.24 -0.05 -9.92
C ALA A 52 -11.41 -1.07 -9.14
N TRP A 53 -11.47 -2.32 -9.56
CA TRP A 53 -10.61 -3.37 -9.02
C TRP A 53 -9.23 -3.36 -9.67
N ALA A 54 -9.15 -2.87 -10.90
CA ALA A 54 -7.88 -2.73 -11.61
C ALA A 54 -7.03 -1.63 -10.98
N VAL A 55 -5.74 -1.85 -10.93
CA VAL A 55 -4.77 -0.89 -10.40
C VAL A 55 -3.71 -0.63 -11.46
N GLN A 56 -3.49 0.64 -11.78
CA GLN A 56 -2.45 1.01 -12.74
C GLN A 56 -1.09 1.01 -12.07
N VAL A 57 -0.18 0.21 -12.61
CA VAL A 57 1.21 0.15 -12.15
C VAL A 57 2.11 0.33 -13.36
N GLN A 58 3.01 1.29 -13.28
CA GLN A 58 3.95 1.56 -14.36
C GLN A 58 5.03 0.48 -14.43
N PRO A 59 5.55 0.16 -15.63
CA PRO A 59 6.61 -0.85 -15.77
C PRO A 59 7.82 -0.62 -14.88
N VAL A 60 8.24 0.65 -14.71
CA VAL A 60 9.37 0.98 -13.83
C VAL A 60 9.07 0.67 -12.36
N GLN A 61 7.81 0.80 -11.93
CA GLN A 61 7.41 0.44 -10.58
C GLN A 61 7.42 -1.08 -10.40
N ILE A 62 6.98 -1.82 -11.40
CA ILE A 62 7.05 -3.29 -11.39
C ILE A 62 8.50 -3.73 -11.21
N GLY A 63 9.40 -3.21 -12.02
CA GLY A 63 10.82 -3.56 -11.96
C GLY A 63 11.45 -3.23 -10.61
N TRP A 64 11.18 -2.04 -10.09
CA TRP A 64 11.75 -1.61 -8.81
C TRP A 64 11.30 -2.52 -7.66
N HIS A 65 10.00 -2.79 -7.56
CA HIS A 65 9.47 -3.61 -6.47
C HIS A 65 9.97 -5.06 -6.51
N LEU A 66 10.02 -5.65 -7.71
CA LEU A 66 10.53 -7.01 -7.86
C LEU A 66 12.00 -7.12 -7.48
N ARG A 67 12.80 -6.15 -7.92
CA ARG A 67 14.23 -6.15 -7.60
C ARG A 67 14.47 -5.94 -6.11
N HIS A 68 13.79 -4.98 -5.51
CA HIS A 68 13.94 -4.68 -4.10
C HIS A 68 13.50 -5.85 -3.21
N ALA A 69 12.38 -6.48 -3.56
CA ALA A 69 11.88 -7.64 -2.85
C ALA A 69 12.83 -8.84 -2.96
N LYS A 70 13.45 -9.02 -4.12
CA LYS A 70 14.43 -10.10 -4.34
C LYS A 70 15.63 -9.95 -3.42
N GLU A 71 16.04 -8.71 -3.13
CA GLU A 71 17.16 -8.44 -2.21
C GLU A 71 16.75 -8.47 -0.74
N GLY A 72 15.51 -8.87 -0.45
CA GLY A 72 15.02 -8.97 0.92
C GLY A 72 14.45 -7.70 1.50
N GLY A 73 14.31 -6.66 0.70
CA GLY A 73 13.73 -5.41 1.15
C GLY A 73 12.22 -5.51 1.37
N ARG A 74 11.72 -4.72 2.32
CA ARG A 74 10.30 -4.66 2.61
C ARG A 74 9.65 -3.59 1.76
N THR A 75 8.85 -4.02 0.79
CA THR A 75 8.16 -3.11 -0.10
C THR A 75 6.71 -3.53 -0.28
N PHE A 76 5.83 -2.53 -0.36
CA PHE A 76 4.37 -2.71 -0.34
C PHE A 76 3.68 -1.77 -1.30
N PHE A 77 2.50 -2.17 -1.72
CA PHE A 77 1.51 -1.28 -2.30
C PHE A 77 0.40 -1.08 -1.28
N ALA A 78 0.02 0.17 -1.05
CA ALA A 78 -1.16 0.54 -0.29
C ALA A 78 -2.15 1.15 -1.26
N ILE A 79 -3.27 0.48 -1.47
CA ILE A 79 -4.25 0.87 -2.49
C ILE A 79 -5.55 1.27 -1.79
N ARG A 80 -5.92 2.53 -1.95
CA ARG A 80 -7.19 3.05 -1.46
C ARG A 80 -8.21 2.97 -2.59
N ARG A 81 -9.24 2.16 -2.37
CA ARG A 81 -10.32 2.03 -3.33
C ARG A 81 -11.54 2.79 -2.80
N MET A 82 -11.90 3.84 -3.52
CA MET A 82 -13.06 4.67 -3.19
C MET A 82 -14.07 4.52 -4.30
N ALA A 83 -15.20 3.90 -4.00
CA ALA A 83 -16.23 3.62 -5.00
C ALA A 83 -17.61 3.75 -4.38
N LYS A 84 -18.59 3.99 -5.23
CA LYS A 84 -20.00 3.93 -4.83
C LYS A 84 -20.52 2.56 -5.23
N VAL A 85 -21.05 1.82 -4.29
CA VAL A 85 -21.48 0.42 -4.50
C VAL A 85 -22.94 0.26 -4.16
N GLY A 86 -23.59 -0.65 -4.90
CA GLY A 86 -24.99 -1.02 -4.70
C GLY A 86 -25.98 0.00 -5.23
N PRO A 87 -27.30 -0.32 -5.15
CA PRO A 87 -28.37 0.53 -5.71
C PRO A 87 -28.45 1.90 -5.06
N ARG A 88 -28.05 2.01 -3.78
CA ARG A 88 -28.08 3.27 -3.04
C ARG A 88 -26.78 4.06 -3.21
N LYS A 89 -25.85 3.55 -3.99
CA LYS A 89 -24.55 4.18 -4.24
C LYS A 89 -23.83 4.55 -2.94
N VAL A 90 -23.79 3.61 -1.99
CA VAL A 90 -23.06 3.78 -0.73
C VAL A 90 -21.58 3.87 -1.02
N ALA A 91 -20.93 4.86 -0.42
CA ALA A 91 -19.49 5.03 -0.60
C ALA A 91 -18.72 3.92 0.10
N ALA A 92 -17.85 3.25 -0.65
CA ALA A 92 -16.83 2.38 -0.10
C ALA A 92 -15.52 3.17 -0.04
N ASP A 93 -14.78 3.01 1.05
CA ASP A 93 -13.46 3.61 1.24
C ASP A 93 -12.58 2.60 1.93
N ASP A 94 -11.95 1.77 1.12
CA ASP A 94 -11.22 0.60 1.59
C ASP A 94 -9.74 0.74 1.30
N LEU A 95 -8.93 0.19 2.21
CA LEU A 95 -7.49 0.11 2.03
C LEU A 95 -7.11 -1.35 1.83
N TYR A 96 -6.30 -1.61 0.81
CA TYR A 96 -5.71 -2.92 0.52
C TYR A 96 -4.21 -2.82 0.61
N ILE A 97 -3.58 -3.76 1.31
CA ILE A 97 -2.12 -3.82 1.41
C ILE A 97 -1.64 -5.09 0.71
N VAL A 98 -0.68 -4.91 -0.19
CA VAL A 98 -0.15 -5.96 -1.06
C VAL A 98 1.38 -5.95 -0.97
N TYR A 99 2.01 -7.13 -0.88
CA TYR A 99 3.46 -7.21 -0.95
C TYR A 99 3.96 -6.79 -2.33
N GLY A 100 5.06 -6.05 -2.36
CA GLY A 100 5.67 -5.62 -3.63
C GLY A 100 6.06 -6.79 -4.53
N ARG A 101 6.40 -7.95 -3.95
CA ARG A 101 6.72 -9.14 -4.75
C ARG A 101 5.55 -9.65 -5.60
N HIS A 102 4.32 -9.23 -5.28
CA HIS A 102 3.12 -9.61 -6.03
C HIS A 102 2.68 -8.52 -7.02
N VAL A 103 3.56 -7.58 -7.33
CA VAL A 103 3.22 -6.43 -8.17
C VAL A 103 2.74 -6.84 -9.57
N ARG A 104 3.28 -7.91 -10.16
CA ARG A 104 2.81 -8.36 -11.48
C ARG A 104 1.36 -8.80 -11.44
N ARG A 105 1.00 -9.58 -10.45
CA ARG A 105 -0.39 -10.02 -10.29
C ARG A 105 -1.32 -8.84 -10.01
N LEU A 106 -0.87 -7.90 -9.20
CA LEU A 106 -1.62 -6.67 -8.97
C LEU A 106 -1.87 -5.92 -10.27
N SER A 107 -0.82 -5.76 -11.07
CA SER A 107 -0.90 -5.04 -12.34
C SER A 107 -1.77 -5.75 -13.37
N GLU A 108 -1.63 -7.06 -13.47
CA GLU A 108 -2.30 -7.85 -14.53
C GLU A 108 -3.72 -8.29 -14.15
N GLU A 109 -3.95 -8.59 -12.89
CA GLU A 109 -5.19 -9.23 -12.45
C GLU A 109 -6.02 -8.34 -11.49
N GLY A 110 -5.45 -7.25 -10.97
CA GLY A 110 -6.13 -6.33 -10.06
C GLY A 110 -6.32 -6.87 -8.66
N LEU A 111 -7.08 -6.13 -7.86
CA LEU A 111 -7.27 -6.43 -6.44
C LEU A 111 -8.08 -7.70 -6.17
N GLN A 112 -8.93 -8.10 -7.11
CA GLN A 112 -9.77 -9.28 -6.90
C GLN A 112 -9.01 -10.60 -6.96
N ARG A 113 -7.89 -10.63 -7.69
CA ARG A 113 -7.13 -11.87 -7.91
C ARG A 113 -5.71 -11.83 -7.40
N CYS A 114 -5.23 -10.68 -7.01
CA CYS A 114 -3.92 -10.53 -6.41
C CYS A 114 -3.95 -11.03 -4.97
N PRO A 115 -2.87 -11.65 -4.46
CA PRO A 115 -2.77 -11.94 -3.03
C PRO A 115 -2.80 -10.64 -2.23
N ILE A 116 -3.74 -10.54 -1.31
CA ILE A 116 -3.91 -9.38 -0.43
C ILE A 116 -3.46 -9.77 0.96
N ILE A 117 -2.58 -8.97 1.57
CA ILE A 117 -2.15 -9.21 2.95
C ILE A 117 -3.31 -8.93 3.90
N ALA A 118 -3.93 -7.78 3.75
CA ALA A 118 -5.05 -7.35 4.58
C ALA A 118 -5.84 -6.26 3.87
N SER A 119 -7.11 -6.13 4.24
CA SER A 119 -7.96 -5.05 3.78
C SER A 119 -8.72 -4.45 4.94
N PHE A 120 -9.02 -3.16 4.85
CA PHE A 120 -9.69 -2.40 5.89
C PHE A 120 -10.77 -1.55 5.25
N SER A 121 -11.95 -1.51 5.88
CA SER A 121 -13.11 -0.80 5.35
C SER A 121 -13.50 0.36 6.24
N GLY A 122 -14.30 1.27 5.71
CA GLY A 122 -14.92 2.33 6.48
C GLY A 122 -14.15 3.64 6.52
N GLY A 123 -13.13 3.78 5.70
CA GLY A 123 -12.32 5.00 5.62
C GLY A 123 -11.23 5.07 6.68
N PRO A 124 -10.33 6.06 6.57
CA PRO A 124 -9.14 6.16 7.43
C PRO A 124 -9.45 6.19 8.93
N ALA A 125 -10.57 6.78 9.33
CA ALA A 125 -10.93 6.83 10.75
C ALA A 125 -11.25 5.47 11.34
N ARG A 126 -11.57 4.48 10.49
CA ARG A 126 -11.94 3.11 10.92
C ARG A 126 -10.91 2.06 10.59
N TRP A 127 -9.92 2.38 9.78
CA TRP A 127 -8.86 1.42 9.44
C TRP A 127 -8.05 1.07 10.69
N ASN A 128 -7.61 -0.17 10.76
CA ASN A 128 -6.86 -0.65 11.92
C ASN A 128 -5.38 -0.29 11.78
N TRP A 129 -5.00 0.89 12.23
CA TRP A 129 -3.66 1.42 12.10
C TRP A 129 -2.59 0.61 12.84
N PRO A 130 -2.85 0.08 14.06
CA PRO A 130 -1.89 -0.82 14.69
C PRO A 130 -1.55 -2.05 13.84
N ILE A 131 -2.53 -2.65 13.20
CA ILE A 131 -2.27 -3.78 12.29
C ILE A 131 -1.51 -3.30 11.05
N ILE A 132 -1.89 -2.16 10.49
CA ILE A 132 -1.22 -1.62 9.30
C ILE A 132 0.28 -1.45 9.54
N VAL A 133 0.69 -0.80 10.63
CA VAL A 133 2.11 -0.61 10.92
C VAL A 133 2.79 -1.94 11.22
N SER A 134 2.12 -2.88 11.83
CA SER A 134 2.69 -4.20 12.10
C SER A 134 2.92 -5.02 10.82
N ILE A 135 2.08 -4.82 9.80
CA ILE A 135 2.31 -5.43 8.48
C ILE A 135 3.58 -4.86 7.86
N PHE A 136 3.71 -3.54 7.85
CA PHE A 136 4.87 -2.89 7.23
C PHE A 136 6.19 -3.29 7.91
N THR A 137 6.17 -3.47 9.22
CA THR A 137 7.38 -3.82 9.98
C THR A 137 7.63 -5.31 10.11
N GLY A 138 6.68 -6.15 9.68
CA GLY A 138 6.83 -7.60 9.78
C GLY A 138 6.42 -8.18 11.13
N ALA A 139 5.91 -7.37 12.05
CA ALA A 139 5.46 -7.85 13.35
C ALA A 139 4.17 -8.67 13.24
N TRP A 140 3.34 -8.37 12.23
CA TRP A 140 2.12 -9.13 11.95
C TRP A 140 2.38 -10.05 10.77
N ASP A 141 2.19 -11.35 10.95
CA ASP A 141 2.53 -12.35 9.94
C ASP A 141 1.36 -12.78 9.05
N GLY A 142 0.18 -12.24 9.28
CA GLY A 142 -1.00 -12.63 8.52
C GLY A 142 -1.62 -13.95 8.95
N GLU A 143 -1.02 -14.60 9.93
CA GLU A 143 -1.46 -15.88 10.46
C GLU A 143 -2.29 -15.71 11.73
N VAL A 144 -3.05 -14.63 11.80
CA VAL A 144 -3.85 -14.33 12.99
C VAL A 144 -4.88 -15.42 13.21
N GLY A 145 -4.81 -16.04 14.39
CA GLY A 145 -5.66 -17.16 14.71
C GLY A 145 -5.23 -18.46 14.04
N GLY A 146 -4.19 -18.36 13.31
CA GLY A 146 -3.63 -19.54 12.67
C GLY A 146 -2.19 -19.41 12.70
#